data_b26150646f00666d1ddfe9ae07fa8053
#
_entry.id   b26150646f00666d1ddfe9ae07fa8053
#
_cell.length_a   1.000
_cell.length_b   1.000
_cell.length_c   1.000
_cell.angle_alpha   90.00
_cell.angle_beta   90.00
_cell.angle_gamma   90.00
#
_symmetry.space_group_name_H-M   'P 1'
#
loop_
_entity.id
_entity.type
_entity.pdbx_description
1 polymer ?
#
loop_
_entity_poly.entity_id
_entity_poly.type
_entity_poly.pdbx_seq_one_letter_code
_entity_poly.pdbx_strand_id
1 'polypeptide(L)'
;MLELAPDWHEKAIPPVTAILLTLPRLGNPYLSQSTYSILSELLSASVNAGTQSSAEQIPVVLSAVLSSPPPKSDITVAPSWLQLLGDVMLAYRSADPEASSQEFIKVWKTVWSFFETSHAQTRKAVAPALESLAQCITLPMAHTAVVDAPDGKSPVRVAIAQTTKALDSLAHASAIPELLHVVCSLILSLNMRLENGKSTLAAETLLLPLVQKIADLRIQKNFEHKEAADNVISTAMRVMGPAVVLEAMPLNLEPQDRFVIIAHFFAVD
;
A
#
# COMPACT_ATOMS: atom_id res chain seq x y z
N MET A 1 -23.83 1.41 -24.16
CA MET A 1 -22.35 1.44 -24.22
C MET A 1 -21.97 1.65 -25.66
N LEU A 2 -21.40 2.78 -26.00
CA LEU A 2 -20.78 2.99 -27.33
C LEU A 2 -19.45 2.23 -27.30
N GLU A 3 -19.35 1.16 -28.04
CA GLU A 3 -18.06 0.53 -28.37
C GLU A 3 -17.31 1.52 -29.26
N LEU A 4 -16.51 2.38 -28.66
CA LEU A 4 -15.58 3.22 -29.38
C LEU A 4 -14.47 2.32 -29.94
N ALA A 5 -14.13 2.51 -31.21
CA ALA A 5 -13.07 1.75 -31.87
C ALA A 5 -11.76 1.86 -31.05
N PRO A 6 -10.98 0.77 -30.88
CA PRO A 6 -9.76 0.73 -30.06
C PRO A 6 -8.78 1.88 -30.35
N ASP A 7 -8.61 2.23 -31.60
CA ASP A 7 -7.70 3.31 -32.05
C ASP A 7 -8.14 4.72 -31.60
N TRP A 8 -9.41 4.91 -31.29
CA TRP A 8 -9.92 6.21 -30.81
C TRP A 8 -9.57 6.43 -29.35
N HIS A 9 -9.59 5.37 -28.54
CA HIS A 9 -9.18 5.43 -27.13
C HIS A 9 -7.72 5.87 -26.98
N GLU A 10 -6.82 5.30 -27.76
CA GLU A 10 -5.40 5.56 -27.63
C GLU A 10 -5.03 7.02 -27.96
N LYS A 11 -5.63 7.59 -29.01
CA LYS A 11 -5.37 8.98 -29.43
C LYS A 11 -6.09 10.04 -28.58
N ALA A 12 -7.18 9.68 -27.91
CA ALA A 12 -7.97 10.62 -27.12
C ALA A 12 -7.48 10.73 -25.66
N ILE A 13 -6.83 9.70 -25.12
CA ILE A 13 -6.37 9.68 -23.73
C ILE A 13 -5.43 10.86 -23.40
N PRO A 14 -4.38 11.16 -24.20
CA PRO A 14 -3.47 12.25 -23.91
C PRO A 14 -4.13 13.62 -23.76
N PRO A 15 -4.91 14.10 -24.75
CA PRO A 15 -5.53 15.42 -24.64
C PRO A 15 -6.61 15.48 -23.55
N VAL A 16 -7.36 14.40 -23.31
CA VAL A 16 -8.34 14.35 -22.23
C VAL A 16 -7.65 14.42 -20.87
N THR A 17 -6.58 13.67 -20.67
CA THR A 17 -5.77 13.70 -19.43
C THR A 17 -5.22 15.11 -19.19
N ALA A 18 -4.67 15.76 -20.22
CA ALA A 18 -4.14 17.11 -20.09
C ALA A 18 -5.21 18.13 -19.66
N ILE A 19 -6.42 18.04 -20.22
CA ILE A 19 -7.55 18.90 -19.83
C ILE A 19 -7.95 18.58 -18.38
N LEU A 20 -8.14 17.32 -18.03
CA LEU A 20 -8.53 16.89 -16.69
C LEU A 20 -7.57 17.40 -15.61
N LEU A 21 -6.26 17.39 -15.86
CA LEU A 21 -5.25 17.89 -14.92
C LEU A 21 -5.32 19.42 -14.69
N THR A 22 -6.04 20.17 -15.50
CA THR A 22 -6.25 21.62 -15.29
C THR A 22 -7.44 21.92 -14.37
N LEU A 23 -8.43 21.03 -14.33
CA LEU A 23 -9.70 21.27 -13.63
C LEU A 23 -9.57 21.43 -12.09
N PRO A 24 -8.72 20.68 -11.38
CA PRO A 24 -8.54 20.88 -9.94
C PRO A 24 -8.06 22.28 -9.56
N ARG A 25 -7.37 22.98 -10.47
CA ARG A 25 -6.88 24.36 -10.27
C ARG A 25 -8.01 25.40 -10.21
N LEU A 26 -9.22 25.05 -10.64
CA LEU A 26 -10.39 25.93 -10.60
C LEU A 26 -10.97 26.10 -9.19
N GLY A 27 -10.47 25.36 -8.19
CA GLY A 27 -10.84 25.51 -6.79
C GLY A 27 -12.24 24.99 -6.42
N ASN A 28 -12.88 24.20 -7.29
CA ASN A 28 -14.14 23.54 -6.96
C ASN A 28 -13.89 22.10 -6.45
N PRO A 29 -14.18 21.79 -5.17
CA PRO A 29 -13.89 20.48 -4.59
C PRO A 29 -14.58 19.31 -5.30
N TYR A 30 -15.84 19.47 -5.69
CA TYR A 30 -16.61 18.43 -6.36
C TYR A 30 -16.08 18.15 -7.77
N LEU A 31 -15.66 19.21 -8.47
CA LEU A 31 -15.03 19.09 -9.79
C LEU A 31 -13.68 18.38 -9.67
N SER A 32 -12.89 18.72 -8.66
CA SER A 32 -11.60 18.08 -8.38
C SER A 32 -11.80 16.59 -8.06
N GLN A 33 -12.76 16.26 -7.20
CA GLN A 33 -13.09 14.87 -6.85
C GLN A 33 -13.47 14.08 -8.11
N SER A 34 -14.41 14.58 -8.91
CA SER A 34 -14.84 13.92 -10.14
C SER A 34 -13.69 13.74 -11.12
N THR A 35 -12.84 14.75 -11.25
CA THR A 35 -11.66 14.71 -12.12
C THR A 35 -10.70 13.61 -11.69
N TYR A 36 -10.39 13.49 -10.41
CA TYR A 36 -9.50 12.44 -9.90
C TYR A 36 -10.09 11.05 -10.07
N SER A 37 -11.40 10.89 -9.87
CA SER A 37 -12.09 9.61 -10.12
C SER A 37 -12.05 9.21 -11.59
N ILE A 38 -12.27 10.15 -12.52
CA ILE A 38 -12.21 9.88 -13.96
C ILE A 38 -10.77 9.52 -14.38
N LEU A 39 -9.76 10.23 -13.86
CA LEU A 39 -8.35 9.91 -14.13
C LEU A 39 -7.97 8.51 -13.63
N SER A 40 -8.44 8.13 -12.44
CA SER A 40 -8.26 6.80 -11.87
C SER A 40 -8.87 5.70 -12.77
N GLU A 41 -10.10 5.89 -13.24
CA GLU A 41 -10.77 4.96 -14.16
C GLU A 41 -10.04 4.86 -15.50
N LEU A 42 -9.59 5.99 -16.07
CA LEU A 42 -8.83 6.00 -17.32
C LEU A 42 -7.51 5.25 -17.21
N LEU A 43 -6.78 5.44 -16.13
CA LEU A 43 -5.52 4.75 -15.87
C LEU A 43 -5.73 3.24 -15.68
N SER A 44 -6.73 2.84 -14.90
CA SER A 44 -7.08 1.44 -14.71
C SER A 44 -7.48 0.76 -16.02
N ALA A 45 -8.25 1.45 -16.86
CA ALA A 45 -8.62 0.96 -18.19
C ALA A 45 -7.40 0.83 -19.12
N SER A 46 -6.46 1.78 -19.08
CA SER A 46 -5.27 1.76 -19.93
C SER A 46 -4.29 0.64 -19.55
N VAL A 47 -4.13 0.36 -18.24
CA VAL A 47 -3.33 -0.77 -17.73
C VAL A 47 -3.92 -2.10 -18.22
N ASN A 48 -5.24 -2.25 -18.13
CA ASN A 48 -5.93 -3.46 -18.57
C ASN A 48 -5.86 -3.67 -20.08
N ALA A 49 -5.77 -2.60 -20.87
CA ALA A 49 -5.67 -2.66 -22.33
C ALA A 49 -4.23 -2.88 -22.84
N GLY A 50 -3.21 -2.80 -21.99
CA GLY A 50 -1.79 -3.01 -22.35
C GLY A 50 -1.23 -1.97 -23.34
N THR A 51 -1.78 -0.77 -23.40
CA THR A 51 -1.40 0.26 -24.36
C THR A 51 -0.09 0.96 -23.98
N GLN A 52 0.93 0.89 -24.86
CA GLN A 52 2.26 1.49 -24.65
C GLN A 52 2.23 3.05 -24.68
N SER A 53 1.25 3.66 -25.35
CA SER A 53 1.11 5.12 -25.45
C SER A 53 0.89 5.80 -24.08
N SER A 54 0.46 5.05 -23.09
CA SER A 54 0.24 5.55 -21.72
C SER A 54 1.54 5.74 -20.93
N ALA A 55 2.60 4.99 -21.27
CA ALA A 55 3.84 4.94 -20.46
C ALA A 55 4.53 6.31 -20.35
N GLU A 56 4.58 7.07 -21.45
CA GLU A 56 5.22 8.40 -21.48
C GLU A 56 4.43 9.47 -20.71
N GLN A 57 3.12 9.27 -20.53
CA GLN A 57 2.25 10.26 -19.87
C GLN A 57 2.16 10.03 -18.37
N ILE A 58 2.35 8.82 -17.89
CA ILE A 58 2.21 8.47 -16.46
C ILE A 58 3.13 9.34 -15.58
N PRO A 59 4.42 9.56 -15.90
CA PRO A 59 5.27 10.46 -15.11
C PRO A 59 4.77 11.89 -15.06
N VAL A 60 4.17 12.38 -16.16
CA VAL A 60 3.60 13.73 -16.23
C VAL A 60 2.37 13.84 -15.33
N VAL A 61 1.49 12.84 -15.36
CA VAL A 61 0.31 12.75 -14.49
C VAL A 61 0.74 12.69 -13.03
N LEU A 62 1.70 11.81 -12.69
CA LEU A 62 2.23 11.67 -11.34
C LEU A 62 2.79 13.00 -10.81
N SER A 63 3.60 13.67 -11.64
CA SER A 63 4.19 14.96 -11.27
C SER A 63 3.13 16.05 -11.07
N ALA A 64 2.11 16.11 -11.94
CA ALA A 64 1.03 17.07 -11.83
C ALA A 64 0.18 16.83 -10.57
N VAL A 65 -0.15 15.58 -10.28
CA VAL A 65 -0.93 15.20 -9.08
C VAL A 65 -0.15 15.50 -7.80
N LEU A 66 1.14 15.17 -7.76
CA LEU A 66 2.02 15.45 -6.60
C LEU A 66 2.28 16.94 -6.38
N SER A 67 2.21 17.78 -7.43
CA SER A 67 2.44 19.21 -7.32
C SER A 67 1.27 19.98 -6.69
N SER A 68 0.10 19.37 -6.58
CA SER A 68 -1.13 20.00 -6.08
C SER A 68 -1.86 19.12 -5.07
N PRO A 69 -1.23 18.78 -3.94
CA PRO A 69 -1.88 17.98 -2.91
C PRO A 69 -3.02 18.77 -2.26
N PRO A 70 -4.18 18.14 -2.02
CA PRO A 70 -5.26 18.79 -1.29
C PRO A 70 -4.88 18.99 0.18
N PRO A 71 -5.53 19.93 0.90
CA PRO A 71 -5.40 20.02 2.34
C PRO A 71 -5.77 18.69 3.01
N LYS A 72 -5.00 18.27 4.03
CA LYS A 72 -5.28 17.02 4.78
C LYS A 72 -6.66 17.02 5.45
N SER A 73 -7.24 18.19 5.67
CA SER A 73 -8.59 18.38 6.22
C SER A 73 -9.70 18.31 5.16
N ASP A 74 -9.38 18.26 3.89
CA ASP A 74 -10.39 18.18 2.82
C ASP A 74 -10.91 16.76 2.69
N ILE A 75 -12.06 16.50 3.29
CA ILE A 75 -12.71 15.18 3.28
C ILE A 75 -13.35 14.83 1.92
N THR A 76 -13.53 15.80 1.05
CA THR A 76 -14.13 15.62 -0.27
C THR A 76 -13.08 15.22 -1.31
N VAL A 77 -12.00 15.96 -1.37
CA VAL A 77 -10.98 15.80 -2.43
C VAL A 77 -9.88 14.82 -2.03
N ALA A 78 -9.43 14.82 -0.77
CA ALA A 78 -8.29 14.01 -0.34
C ALA A 78 -8.46 12.50 -0.58
N PRO A 79 -9.61 11.86 -0.33
CA PRO A 79 -9.77 10.44 -0.60
C PRO A 79 -9.58 10.06 -2.08
N SER A 80 -10.18 10.84 -3.01
CA SER A 80 -10.06 10.58 -4.45
C SER A 80 -8.65 10.87 -4.96
N TRP A 81 -7.97 11.88 -4.40
CA TRP A 81 -6.58 12.19 -4.72
C TRP A 81 -5.63 11.07 -4.25
N LEU A 82 -5.84 10.53 -3.04
CA LEU A 82 -5.07 9.39 -2.52
C LEU A 82 -5.27 8.14 -3.38
N GLN A 83 -6.53 7.85 -3.75
CA GLN A 83 -6.85 6.74 -4.66
C GLN A 83 -6.12 6.89 -5.99
N LEU A 84 -6.21 8.07 -6.61
CA LEU A 84 -5.53 8.35 -7.87
C LEU A 84 -4.02 8.15 -7.77
N LEU A 85 -3.37 8.56 -6.69
CA LEU A 85 -1.93 8.31 -6.50
C LEU A 85 -1.59 6.81 -6.49
N GLY A 86 -2.42 6.00 -5.82
CA GLY A 86 -2.27 4.55 -5.84
C GLY A 86 -2.37 3.98 -7.26
N ASP A 87 -3.40 4.38 -8.00
CA ASP A 87 -3.67 3.90 -9.35
C ASP A 87 -2.63 4.36 -10.37
N VAL A 88 -2.15 5.62 -10.26
CA VAL A 88 -1.04 6.14 -11.08
C VAL A 88 0.23 5.31 -10.85
N MET A 89 0.54 4.97 -9.61
CA MET A 89 1.73 4.18 -9.29
C MET A 89 1.61 2.74 -9.78
N LEU A 90 0.43 2.12 -9.70
CA LEU A 90 0.18 0.78 -10.28
C LEU A 90 0.35 0.80 -11.81
N ALA A 91 -0.22 1.82 -12.47
CA ALA A 91 -0.04 2.03 -13.90
C ALA A 91 1.44 2.24 -14.26
N TYR A 92 2.15 3.06 -13.47
CA TYR A 92 3.57 3.32 -13.68
C TYR A 92 4.42 2.06 -13.54
N ARG A 93 4.19 1.28 -12.49
CA ARG A 93 4.87 -0.01 -12.31
C ARG A 93 4.65 -0.94 -13.51
N SER A 94 3.43 -0.98 -14.04
CA SER A 94 3.11 -1.84 -15.18
C SER A 94 3.80 -1.39 -16.46
N ALA A 95 3.98 -0.09 -16.66
CA ALA A 95 4.61 0.51 -17.83
C ALA A 95 6.15 0.55 -17.73
N ASP A 96 6.68 0.98 -16.59
CA ASP A 96 8.11 1.12 -16.31
C ASP A 96 8.39 0.81 -14.84
N PRO A 97 8.68 -0.46 -14.50
CA PRO A 97 8.95 -0.89 -13.12
C PRO A 97 10.17 -0.22 -12.49
N GLU A 98 11.20 0.11 -13.28
CA GLU A 98 12.42 0.72 -12.79
C GLU A 98 12.18 2.18 -12.40
N ALA A 99 11.62 2.98 -13.30
CA ALA A 99 11.30 4.37 -13.02
C ALA A 99 10.26 4.51 -11.89
N SER A 100 9.26 3.62 -11.81
CA SER A 100 8.30 3.61 -10.70
C SER A 100 8.96 3.36 -9.36
N SER A 101 10.00 2.51 -9.32
CA SER A 101 10.77 2.21 -8.10
C SER A 101 11.51 3.43 -7.55
N GLN A 102 11.95 4.34 -8.42
CA GLN A 102 12.63 5.59 -8.04
C GLN A 102 11.67 6.58 -7.36
N GLU A 103 10.41 6.63 -7.80
CA GLU A 103 9.38 7.50 -7.23
C GLU A 103 8.71 6.90 -5.96
N PHE A 104 8.83 5.60 -5.73
CA PHE A 104 8.13 4.86 -4.69
C PHE A 104 8.17 5.55 -3.32
N ILE A 105 9.36 5.84 -2.80
CA ILE A 105 9.49 6.36 -1.42
C ILE A 105 8.97 7.79 -1.28
N LYS A 106 9.04 8.59 -2.34
CA LYS A 106 8.50 9.94 -2.37
C LYS A 106 6.97 9.91 -2.29
N VAL A 107 6.34 9.06 -3.12
CA VAL A 107 4.88 8.90 -3.12
C VAL A 107 4.42 8.27 -1.81
N TRP A 108 5.11 7.23 -1.31
CA TRP A 108 4.84 6.61 -0.01
C TRP A 108 4.78 7.64 1.12
N LYS A 109 5.81 8.48 1.27
CA LYS A 109 5.86 9.52 2.31
C LYS A 109 4.75 10.55 2.15
N THR A 110 4.43 10.91 0.91
CA THR A 110 3.35 11.86 0.61
C THR A 110 2.01 11.31 1.06
N VAL A 111 1.65 10.09 0.65
CA VAL A 111 0.42 9.40 1.06
C VAL A 111 0.39 9.20 2.58
N TRP A 112 1.51 8.74 3.16
CA TRP A 112 1.65 8.52 4.60
C TRP A 112 1.31 9.75 5.43
N SER A 113 1.69 10.94 4.96
CA SER A 113 1.47 12.18 5.69
C SER A 113 0.00 12.46 6.00
N PHE A 114 -0.93 11.84 5.28
CA PHE A 114 -2.37 11.96 5.50
C PHE A 114 -2.88 11.14 6.69
N PHE A 115 -2.08 10.26 7.31
CA PHE A 115 -2.43 9.65 8.59
C PHE A 115 -2.48 10.64 9.75
N GLU A 116 -1.80 11.78 9.63
CA GLU A 116 -1.79 12.83 10.65
C GLU A 116 -3.11 13.63 10.72
N THR A 117 -4.06 13.39 9.79
CA THR A 117 -5.35 14.08 9.80
C THR A 117 -6.26 13.62 10.94
N SER A 118 -7.05 14.53 11.47
CA SER A 118 -8.12 14.19 12.43
C SER A 118 -9.34 13.52 11.79
N HIS A 119 -9.50 13.62 10.47
CA HIS A 119 -10.66 13.12 9.74
C HIS A 119 -10.55 11.64 9.42
N ALA A 120 -11.42 10.82 10.02
CA ALA A 120 -11.42 9.36 9.86
C ALA A 120 -11.60 8.92 8.40
N GLN A 121 -12.41 9.64 7.62
CA GLN A 121 -12.64 9.31 6.22
C GLN A 121 -11.36 9.41 5.38
N THR A 122 -10.57 10.47 5.57
CA THR A 122 -9.28 10.65 4.91
C THR A 122 -8.28 9.59 5.36
N ARG A 123 -8.19 9.30 6.68
CA ARG A 123 -7.32 8.23 7.19
C ARG A 123 -7.64 6.87 6.57
N LYS A 124 -8.93 6.51 6.49
CA LYS A 124 -9.38 5.26 5.85
C LYS A 124 -8.98 5.16 4.39
N ALA A 125 -8.88 6.28 3.67
CA ALA A 125 -8.44 6.29 2.28
C ALA A 125 -6.92 6.13 2.12
N VAL A 126 -6.13 6.38 3.18
CA VAL A 126 -4.66 6.19 3.14
C VAL A 126 -4.29 4.72 2.99
N ALA A 127 -4.97 3.82 3.70
CA ALA A 127 -4.62 2.40 3.69
C ALA A 127 -4.73 1.76 2.29
N PRO A 128 -5.82 1.90 1.51
CA PRO A 128 -5.90 1.41 0.14
C PRO A 128 -4.84 2.03 -0.80
N ALA A 129 -4.53 3.32 -0.63
CA ALA A 129 -3.49 3.95 -1.43
C ALA A 129 -2.09 3.38 -1.12
N LEU A 130 -1.78 3.13 0.17
CA LEU A 130 -0.54 2.45 0.56
C LEU A 130 -0.52 0.97 0.16
N GLU A 131 -1.67 0.30 0.12
CA GLU A 131 -1.80 -1.06 -0.43
C GLU A 131 -1.41 -1.08 -1.90
N SER A 132 -1.93 -0.16 -2.72
CA SER A 132 -1.53 -0.02 -4.12
C SER A 132 -0.03 0.24 -4.25
N LEU A 133 0.55 1.08 -3.38
CA LEU A 133 1.99 1.32 -3.34
C LEU A 133 2.78 0.07 -2.91
N ALA A 134 2.30 -0.70 -1.93
CA ALA A 134 2.93 -1.95 -1.54
C ALA A 134 3.00 -2.93 -2.71
N GLN A 135 1.92 -3.02 -3.51
CA GLN A 135 1.91 -3.80 -4.74
C GLN A 135 2.94 -3.33 -5.77
N CYS A 136 3.40 -2.07 -5.70
CA CYS A 136 4.45 -1.55 -6.57
C CYS A 136 5.86 -2.02 -6.19
N ILE A 137 6.04 -2.71 -5.07
CA ILE A 137 7.32 -3.29 -4.70
C ILE A 137 7.71 -4.36 -5.73
N THR A 138 8.91 -4.21 -6.30
CA THR A 138 9.46 -5.12 -7.30
C THR A 138 10.48 -6.07 -6.69
N LEU A 139 10.79 -7.18 -7.38
CA LEU A 139 11.80 -8.13 -6.93
C LEU A 139 13.19 -7.47 -6.72
N PRO A 140 13.69 -6.58 -7.61
CA PRO A 140 14.93 -5.83 -7.35
C PRO A 140 14.87 -4.95 -6.09
N MET A 141 13.74 -4.29 -5.81
CA MET A 141 13.57 -3.50 -4.58
C MET A 141 13.62 -4.39 -3.33
N ALA A 142 12.98 -5.55 -3.37
CA ALA A 142 13.02 -6.53 -2.28
C ALA A 142 14.43 -7.10 -2.09
N HIS A 143 15.13 -7.42 -3.19
CA HIS A 143 16.51 -7.88 -3.16
C HIS A 143 17.44 -6.85 -2.51
N THR A 144 17.38 -5.59 -2.96
CA THR A 144 18.15 -4.50 -2.37
C THR A 144 17.86 -4.34 -0.88
N ALA A 145 16.60 -4.50 -0.45
CA ALA A 145 16.23 -4.39 0.95
C ALA A 145 16.79 -5.51 1.82
N VAL A 146 16.93 -6.73 1.28
CA VAL A 146 17.38 -7.91 2.05
C VAL A 146 18.89 -8.07 1.97
N VAL A 147 19.48 -7.86 0.80
CA VAL A 147 20.87 -8.26 0.49
C VAL A 147 21.81 -7.06 0.42
N ASP A 148 21.50 -6.07 -0.43
CA ASP A 148 22.45 -5.02 -0.79
C ASP A 148 22.51 -3.91 0.27
N ALA A 149 21.41 -3.60 0.92
CA ALA A 149 21.29 -2.54 1.92
C ALA A 149 20.58 -3.00 3.19
N PRO A 150 21.13 -3.95 3.95
CA PRO A 150 20.51 -4.44 5.19
C PRO A 150 20.44 -3.34 6.27
N ASP A 151 21.22 -2.28 6.16
CA ASP A 151 21.34 -1.19 7.15
C ASP A 151 20.20 -0.15 7.10
N GLY A 152 19.10 -0.43 6.42
CA GLY A 152 17.86 0.35 6.53
C GLY A 152 17.69 1.52 5.58
N LYS A 153 18.55 1.69 4.57
CA LYS A 153 18.47 2.83 3.61
C LYS A 153 17.64 2.54 2.36
N SER A 154 17.24 1.27 2.11
CA SER A 154 16.41 0.95 0.94
C SER A 154 14.99 1.52 1.10
N PRO A 155 14.31 1.92 0.01
CA PRO A 155 12.95 2.44 0.05
C PRO A 155 11.97 1.53 0.80
N VAL A 156 12.06 0.21 0.60
CA VAL A 156 11.21 -0.79 1.25
C VAL A 156 11.46 -0.81 2.77
N ARG A 157 12.72 -0.82 3.21
CA ARG A 157 13.04 -0.79 4.65
C ARG A 157 12.59 0.51 5.30
N VAL A 158 12.71 1.64 4.60
CA VAL A 158 12.22 2.93 5.10
C VAL A 158 10.70 2.89 5.31
N ALA A 159 9.95 2.32 4.37
CA ALA A 159 8.50 2.15 4.49
C ALA A 159 8.13 1.24 5.68
N ILE A 160 8.81 0.09 5.83
CA ILE A 160 8.60 -0.85 6.94
C ILE A 160 8.95 -0.18 8.28
N ALA A 161 10.10 0.49 8.38
CA ALA A 161 10.52 1.17 9.61
C ALA A 161 9.53 2.28 10.01
N GLN A 162 9.00 3.03 9.05
CA GLN A 162 7.98 4.04 9.28
C GLN A 162 6.69 3.41 9.83
N THR A 163 6.24 2.30 9.24
CA THR A 163 5.07 1.55 9.70
C THR A 163 5.27 0.99 11.11
N THR A 164 6.44 0.40 11.37
CA THR A 164 6.80 -0.16 12.69
C THR A 164 6.81 0.92 13.77
N LYS A 165 7.38 2.09 13.47
CA LYS A 165 7.44 3.23 14.39
C LYS A 165 6.05 3.82 14.67
N ALA A 166 5.17 3.83 13.68
CA ALA A 166 3.82 4.37 13.82
C ALA A 166 2.96 3.56 14.79
N LEU A 167 3.15 2.24 14.86
CA LEU A 167 2.44 1.37 15.81
C LEU A 167 2.76 1.69 17.28
N ASP A 168 3.91 2.31 17.57
CA ASP A 168 4.29 2.75 18.92
C ASP A 168 3.85 4.18 19.22
N SER A 169 3.40 4.92 18.22
CA SER A 169 3.17 6.34 18.34
C SER A 169 1.73 6.64 18.74
N LEU A 170 1.56 7.34 19.85
CA LEU A 170 0.24 7.86 20.27
C LEU A 170 -0.43 8.74 19.19
N ALA A 171 0.38 9.41 18.36
CA ALA A 171 -0.14 10.23 17.26
C ALA A 171 -0.90 9.41 16.22
N HIS A 172 -0.61 8.10 16.11
CA HIS A 172 -1.25 7.20 15.16
C HIS A 172 -2.24 6.22 15.84
N ALA A 173 -2.54 6.39 17.12
CA ALA A 173 -3.43 5.48 17.85
C ALA A 173 -4.80 5.30 17.17
N SER A 174 -5.35 6.39 16.61
CA SER A 174 -6.63 6.35 15.88
C SER A 174 -6.53 5.73 14.46
N ALA A 175 -5.33 5.41 13.98
CA ALA A 175 -5.06 4.84 12.67
C ALA A 175 -4.55 3.38 12.75
N ILE A 176 -4.57 2.77 13.93
CA ILE A 176 -4.10 1.39 14.13
C ILE A 176 -4.75 0.39 13.15
N PRO A 177 -6.07 0.39 12.93
CA PRO A 177 -6.68 -0.54 11.98
C PRO A 177 -6.13 -0.39 10.56
N GLU A 178 -5.98 0.84 10.11
CA GLU A 178 -5.45 1.17 8.79
C GLU A 178 -3.97 0.79 8.69
N LEU A 179 -3.17 0.99 9.75
CA LEU A 179 -1.78 0.56 9.81
C LEU A 179 -1.64 -0.96 9.73
N LEU A 180 -2.49 -1.71 10.45
CA LEU A 180 -2.51 -3.17 10.39
C LEU A 180 -2.90 -3.67 8.99
N HIS A 181 -3.82 -2.98 8.31
CA HIS A 181 -4.14 -3.27 6.90
C HIS A 181 -2.92 -3.07 5.98
N VAL A 182 -2.18 -1.98 6.16
CA VAL A 182 -0.92 -1.73 5.41
C VAL A 182 0.11 -2.83 5.66
N VAL A 183 0.22 -3.34 6.89
CA VAL A 183 1.12 -4.47 7.21
C VAL A 183 0.70 -5.73 6.44
N CYS A 184 -0.60 -6.06 6.40
CA CYS A 184 -1.09 -7.17 5.58
C CYS A 184 -0.68 -7.02 4.11
N SER A 185 -0.85 -5.82 3.56
CA SER A 185 -0.51 -5.52 2.17
C SER A 185 0.99 -5.65 1.90
N LEU A 186 1.85 -5.21 2.83
CA LEU A 186 3.30 -5.39 2.75
C LEU A 186 3.70 -6.88 2.80
N ILE A 187 3.05 -7.68 3.67
CA ILE A 187 3.31 -9.13 3.75
C ILE A 187 2.97 -9.81 2.42
N LEU A 188 1.81 -9.49 1.84
CA LEU A 188 1.37 -10.03 0.56
C LEU A 188 2.29 -9.63 -0.58
N SER A 189 2.70 -8.36 -0.62
CA SER A 189 3.54 -7.82 -1.70
C SER A 189 4.99 -8.32 -1.63
N LEU A 190 5.48 -8.65 -0.44
CA LEU A 190 6.83 -9.23 -0.23
C LEU A 190 6.84 -10.76 -0.26
N ASN A 191 5.76 -11.40 -0.74
CA ASN A 191 5.73 -12.84 -1.02
C ASN A 191 6.61 -13.17 -2.24
N MET A 192 7.90 -12.87 -2.14
CA MET A 192 8.90 -13.06 -3.18
C MET A 192 10.06 -13.88 -2.64
N ARG A 193 10.45 -14.92 -3.37
CA ARG A 193 11.64 -15.72 -3.03
C ARG A 193 12.87 -15.08 -3.64
N LEU A 194 13.88 -14.89 -2.81
CA LEU A 194 15.16 -14.32 -3.19
C LEU A 194 16.19 -15.45 -3.24
N GLU A 195 16.91 -15.54 -4.35
CA GLU A 195 18.01 -16.48 -4.52
C GLU A 195 19.30 -15.86 -3.97
N ASN A 196 19.60 -16.13 -2.71
CA ASN A 196 20.81 -15.63 -2.05
C ASN A 196 21.53 -16.80 -1.34
N GLY A 197 22.01 -17.78 -2.11
CA GLY A 197 22.65 -18.99 -1.58
C GLY A 197 21.72 -19.94 -0.82
N LYS A 198 20.69 -19.43 -0.17
CA LYS A 198 19.51 -20.12 0.34
C LYS A 198 18.28 -19.38 -0.16
N SER A 199 17.28 -20.13 -0.64
CA SER A 199 16.00 -19.51 -1.03
C SER A 199 15.31 -18.95 0.22
N THR A 200 15.40 -17.63 0.42
CA THR A 200 14.75 -16.93 1.54
C THR A 200 13.56 -16.14 1.05
N LEU A 201 12.50 -16.07 1.85
CA LEU A 201 11.34 -15.26 1.55
C LEU A 201 11.58 -13.81 2.03
N ALA A 202 11.36 -12.83 1.16
CA ALA A 202 11.56 -11.42 1.52
C ALA A 202 10.69 -10.99 2.69
N ALA A 203 9.42 -11.42 2.71
CA ALA A 203 8.49 -11.15 3.80
C ALA A 203 9.00 -11.68 5.15
N GLU A 204 9.55 -12.89 5.20
CA GLU A 204 10.12 -13.49 6.41
C GLU A 204 11.26 -12.62 6.95
N THR A 205 12.23 -12.30 6.09
CA THR A 205 13.42 -11.54 6.51
C THR A 205 13.09 -10.11 6.96
N LEU A 206 12.12 -9.47 6.32
CA LEU A 206 11.85 -8.04 6.53
C LEU A 206 10.73 -7.78 7.53
N LEU A 207 9.72 -8.66 7.64
CA LEU A 207 8.49 -8.37 8.36
C LEU A 207 8.24 -9.28 9.57
N LEU A 208 8.96 -10.40 9.73
CA LEU A 208 8.75 -11.29 10.87
C LEU A 208 8.88 -10.57 12.22
N PRO A 209 9.87 -9.67 12.45
CA PRO A 209 9.94 -8.88 13.69
C PRO A 209 8.73 -7.96 13.90
N LEU A 210 8.17 -7.42 12.82
CA LEU A 210 6.97 -6.58 12.89
C LEU A 210 5.72 -7.41 13.21
N VAL A 211 5.61 -8.62 12.66
CA VAL A 211 4.52 -9.55 12.98
C VAL A 211 4.59 -9.98 14.45
N GLN A 212 5.78 -10.28 14.98
CA GLN A 212 5.98 -10.58 16.42
C GLN A 212 5.49 -9.43 17.29
N LYS A 213 5.89 -8.22 16.97
CA LYS A 213 5.45 -7.01 17.67
C LYS A 213 3.91 -6.85 17.68
N ILE A 214 3.25 -7.12 16.56
CA ILE A 214 1.78 -7.06 16.46
C ILE A 214 1.14 -8.17 17.32
N ALA A 215 1.73 -9.34 17.37
CA ALA A 215 1.28 -10.41 18.26
C ALA A 215 1.38 -10.02 19.74
N ASP A 216 2.48 -9.34 20.12
CA ASP A 216 2.66 -8.82 21.48
C ASP A 216 1.63 -7.72 21.82
N LEU A 217 1.30 -6.84 20.85
CA LEU A 217 0.23 -5.86 21.02
C LEU A 217 -1.13 -6.54 21.20
N ARG A 218 -1.43 -7.56 20.41
CA ARG A 218 -2.70 -8.28 20.44
C ARG A 218 -3.03 -8.90 21.80
N ILE A 219 -2.03 -9.39 22.53
CA ILE A 219 -2.23 -10.01 23.86
C ILE A 219 -2.44 -9.00 24.99
N GLN A 220 -2.19 -7.71 24.74
CA GLN A 220 -2.42 -6.67 25.75
C GLN A 220 -3.92 -6.51 26.04
N LYS A 221 -4.27 -6.38 27.34
CA LYS A 221 -5.69 -6.29 27.78
C LYS A 221 -6.47 -5.16 27.13
N ASN A 222 -5.81 -4.01 26.93
CA ASN A 222 -6.44 -2.79 26.44
C ASN A 222 -6.31 -2.60 24.92
N PHE A 223 -5.84 -3.60 24.20
CA PHE A 223 -5.74 -3.51 22.74
C PHE A 223 -7.10 -3.81 22.10
N GLU A 224 -7.71 -2.79 21.51
CA GLU A 224 -9.07 -2.86 20.96
C GLU A 224 -9.14 -3.52 19.57
N HIS A 225 -8.03 -3.56 18.81
CA HIS A 225 -8.00 -3.98 17.40
C HIS A 225 -7.49 -5.42 17.23
N LYS A 226 -7.96 -6.34 18.08
CA LYS A 226 -7.49 -7.75 18.10
C LYS A 226 -7.79 -8.46 16.79
N GLU A 227 -8.98 -8.25 16.21
CA GLU A 227 -9.37 -8.87 14.92
C GLU A 227 -8.43 -8.43 13.77
N ALA A 228 -8.09 -7.15 13.71
CA ALA A 228 -7.17 -6.65 12.70
C ALA A 228 -5.73 -7.21 12.90
N ALA A 229 -5.30 -7.41 14.15
CA ALA A 229 -4.03 -8.05 14.46
C ALA A 229 -4.05 -9.55 14.10
N ASP A 230 -5.15 -10.26 14.37
CA ASP A 230 -5.33 -11.65 13.97
C ASP A 230 -5.28 -11.82 12.44
N ASN A 231 -5.81 -10.84 11.71
CA ASN A 231 -5.72 -10.81 10.24
C ASN A 231 -4.27 -10.68 9.75
N VAL A 232 -3.44 -9.88 10.43
CA VAL A 232 -1.99 -9.78 10.13
C VAL A 232 -1.30 -11.11 10.37
N ILE A 233 -1.52 -11.73 11.54
CA ILE A 233 -0.90 -13.01 11.89
C ILE A 233 -1.33 -14.11 10.91
N SER A 234 -2.61 -14.16 10.57
CA SER A 234 -3.17 -15.07 9.56
C SER A 234 -2.52 -14.90 8.20
N THR A 235 -2.38 -13.65 7.75
CA THR A 235 -1.72 -13.32 6.49
C THR A 235 -0.24 -13.74 6.52
N ALA A 236 0.45 -13.53 7.63
CA ALA A 236 1.84 -13.97 7.81
C ALA A 236 1.96 -15.50 7.75
N MET A 237 1.06 -16.24 8.43
CA MET A 237 1.05 -17.71 8.36
C MET A 237 0.80 -18.23 6.94
N ARG A 238 -0.08 -17.58 6.19
CA ARG A 238 -0.37 -17.95 4.80
C ARG A 238 0.82 -17.70 3.86
N VAL A 239 1.57 -16.61 4.07
CA VAL A 239 2.67 -16.19 3.19
C VAL A 239 3.99 -16.82 3.60
N MET A 240 4.36 -16.73 4.88
CA MET A 240 5.65 -17.20 5.41
C MET A 240 5.63 -18.70 5.80
N GLY A 241 4.43 -19.23 5.99
CA GLY A 241 4.20 -20.59 6.49
C GLY A 241 4.03 -20.62 8.02
N PRO A 242 3.15 -21.55 8.50
CA PRO A 242 2.85 -21.65 9.93
C PRO A 242 4.07 -22.04 10.76
N ALA A 243 4.98 -22.87 10.24
CA ALA A 243 6.18 -23.29 10.97
C ALA A 243 7.06 -22.10 11.34
N VAL A 244 7.35 -21.20 10.38
CA VAL A 244 8.18 -20.00 10.61
C VAL A 244 7.53 -19.05 11.62
N VAL A 245 6.23 -18.82 11.46
CA VAL A 245 5.49 -17.90 12.34
C VAL A 245 5.38 -18.47 13.76
N LEU A 246 5.11 -19.77 13.92
CA LEU A 246 4.99 -20.41 15.24
C LEU A 246 6.35 -20.62 15.94
N GLU A 247 7.44 -20.78 15.20
CA GLU A 247 8.79 -20.78 15.76
C GLU A 247 9.13 -19.40 16.35
N ALA A 248 8.78 -18.34 15.64
CA ALA A 248 9.02 -16.97 16.09
C ALA A 248 8.06 -16.54 17.23
N MET A 249 6.86 -17.10 17.28
CA MET A 249 5.81 -16.80 18.26
C MET A 249 5.28 -18.10 18.86
N PRO A 250 6.03 -18.75 19.79
CA PRO A 250 5.61 -20.01 20.36
C PRO A 250 4.27 -19.87 21.10
N LEU A 251 3.35 -20.76 20.73
CA LEU A 251 2.07 -20.89 21.42
C LEU A 251 2.34 -21.43 22.82
N ASN A 252 2.58 -20.54 23.79
CA ASN A 252 2.56 -20.95 25.19
C ASN A 252 1.12 -21.31 25.53
N LEU A 253 0.75 -22.56 25.38
CA LEU A 253 -0.60 -23.09 25.62
C LEU A 253 -0.89 -23.13 27.14
N GLU A 254 -0.96 -21.96 27.77
CA GLU A 254 -1.59 -21.83 29.08
C GLU A 254 -3.08 -21.56 28.94
N PRO A 255 -3.95 -22.13 29.82
CA PRO A 255 -5.32 -22.52 29.43
C PRO A 255 -6.34 -21.43 29.22
N GLN A 256 -6.07 -20.13 29.34
CA GLN A 256 -7.15 -19.16 29.47
C GLN A 256 -7.43 -18.24 28.29
N ASP A 257 -6.50 -18.03 27.33
CA ASP A 257 -6.76 -16.99 26.30
C ASP A 257 -6.35 -17.36 24.85
N ARG A 258 -5.84 -18.58 24.60
CA ARG A 258 -5.16 -18.91 23.33
C ARG A 258 -5.90 -19.91 22.42
N PHE A 259 -6.98 -20.52 22.89
CA PHE A 259 -7.78 -21.48 22.11
C PHE A 259 -8.49 -20.84 20.91
N VAL A 260 -8.74 -19.53 20.95
CA VAL A 260 -9.47 -18.81 19.89
C VAL A 260 -8.62 -18.68 18.63
N ILE A 261 -7.31 -18.51 18.74
CA ILE A 261 -6.41 -18.37 17.59
C ILE A 261 -6.36 -19.68 16.79
N ILE A 262 -6.19 -20.82 17.47
CA ILE A 262 -6.06 -22.12 16.81
C ILE A 262 -7.36 -22.52 16.10
N ALA A 263 -8.50 -22.31 16.73
CA ALA A 263 -9.79 -22.68 16.14
C ALA A 263 -10.13 -21.85 14.88
N HIS A 264 -9.69 -20.59 14.82
CA HIS A 264 -9.94 -19.72 13.65
C HIS A 264 -9.04 -20.06 12.45
N PHE A 265 -7.81 -20.58 12.71
CA PHE A 265 -6.87 -20.95 11.65
C PHE A 265 -7.16 -22.29 10.98
N PHE A 266 -7.81 -23.22 11.68
CA PHE A 266 -8.13 -24.55 11.15
C PHE A 266 -9.60 -24.69 10.70
N ALA A 267 -10.43 -23.65 10.83
CA ALA A 267 -11.83 -23.67 10.45
C ALA A 267 -12.13 -23.06 9.07
N VAL A 268 -11.12 -22.66 8.30
CA VAL A 268 -11.26 -22.14 6.95
C VAL A 268 -10.62 -23.13 5.98
N ASP A 269 -11.41 -24.13 5.60
CA ASP A 269 -11.24 -24.89 4.34
C ASP A 269 -12.06 -24.24 3.23
#